data_cbe41dddf717a499502bcb525a6ae38b
#
_entry.id   cbe41dddf717a499502bcb525a6ae38b
#
_cell.length_a   1.000
_cell.length_b   1.000
_cell.length_c   1.000
_cell.angle_alpha   90.00
_cell.angle_beta   90.00
_cell.angle_gamma   90.00
#
_symmetry.space_group_name_H-M   'P 1'
#
loop_
_entity.id
_entity.type
_entity.pdbx_description
1 polymer ?
#
loop_
_entity_poly.entity_id
_entity_poly.type
_entity_poly.pdbx_seq_one_letter_code
_entity_poly.pdbx_strand_id
1 'polypeptide(L)'
;MPTHFPNGVSNQVKGNPLFNYPYMDPFKYYTYHDDFFEYHAGIYTITTVEGGSGAATEAISSSGVGGVLLITNDDADDDLDFFQLKGESFKWDSSKRMFFTSRFKTNDATQSEILMGLQITDTSPLDVTDGIYFLKVDGDTQPDLVIEKDNDFGLSVLEMSAMANDTFVTLSFEYDP
;
A
#
# COMPACT_ATOMS: atom_id res chain seq x y z
N MET A 1 33.23 13.34 -24.05
CA MET A 1 32.63 12.12 -23.46
C MET A 1 31.29 12.53 -22.88
N PRO A 2 30.22 11.83 -23.16
CA PRO A 2 28.96 12.10 -22.46
C PRO A 2 29.15 11.81 -20.97
N THR A 3 28.74 12.73 -20.14
CA THR A 3 28.81 12.56 -18.70
C THR A 3 27.81 11.48 -18.31
N HIS A 4 28.29 10.41 -17.68
CA HIS A 4 27.45 9.30 -17.26
C HIS A 4 27.31 9.34 -15.74
N PHE A 5 26.08 9.44 -15.27
CA PHE A 5 25.74 9.41 -13.84
C PHE A 5 24.95 8.11 -13.55
N PRO A 6 25.63 6.99 -13.29
CA PRO A 6 24.94 5.69 -13.13
C PRO A 6 23.94 5.68 -11.96
N ASN A 7 24.12 6.55 -10.98
CA ASN A 7 23.28 6.67 -9.78
C ASN A 7 22.52 8.00 -9.71
N GLY A 8 22.33 8.69 -10.85
CA GLY A 8 21.74 10.03 -10.87
C GLY A 8 22.72 11.14 -10.45
N VAL A 9 22.22 12.37 -10.40
CA VAL A 9 22.98 13.53 -9.92
C VAL A 9 22.71 13.70 -8.44
N SER A 10 23.74 13.61 -7.62
CA SER A 10 23.67 13.92 -6.19
C SER A 10 24.56 15.11 -5.88
N ASN A 11 24.05 16.07 -5.13
CA ASN A 11 24.82 17.19 -4.59
C ASN A 11 25.45 16.86 -3.22
N GLN A 12 25.38 15.60 -2.80
CA GLN A 12 25.91 15.18 -1.51
C GLN A 12 27.38 14.78 -1.60
N VAL A 13 28.13 15.17 -0.57
CA VAL A 13 29.56 14.84 -0.48
C VAL A 13 29.72 13.37 -0.10
N LYS A 14 30.68 12.67 -0.74
CA LYS A 14 30.94 11.23 -0.55
C LYS A 14 31.11 10.79 0.91
N GLY A 15 31.48 11.66 1.81
CA GLY A 15 31.61 11.36 3.25
C GLY A 15 30.30 11.52 4.05
N ASN A 16 29.22 11.97 3.42
CA ASN A 16 27.94 12.11 4.08
C ASN A 16 27.25 10.73 4.18
N PRO A 17 26.73 10.33 5.36
CA PRO A 17 25.95 9.10 5.50
C PRO A 17 24.81 8.96 4.50
N LEU A 18 24.18 10.06 4.10
CA LEU A 18 23.10 10.09 3.12
C LEU A 18 23.58 9.87 1.66
N PHE A 19 24.89 9.90 1.39
CA PHE A 19 25.43 9.63 0.06
C PHE A 19 25.12 8.21 -0.43
N ASN A 20 24.98 7.28 0.49
CA ASN A 20 24.69 5.88 0.19
C ASN A 20 23.19 5.59 -0.09
N TYR A 21 22.34 6.60 0.07
CA TYR A 21 20.90 6.48 -0.26
C TYR A 21 20.69 7.07 -1.65
N PRO A 22 20.63 6.23 -2.71
CA PRO A 22 20.38 6.71 -4.05
C PRO A 22 18.97 7.32 -4.11
N TYR A 23 18.90 8.59 -4.49
CA TYR A 23 17.64 9.17 -4.90
C TYR A 23 17.18 8.48 -6.17
N MET A 24 15.97 7.96 -6.18
CA MET A 24 15.35 7.48 -7.41
C MET A 24 15.23 8.66 -8.38
N ASP A 25 15.71 8.47 -9.61
CA ASP A 25 15.59 9.47 -10.66
C ASP A 25 14.11 9.62 -11.07
N PRO A 26 13.44 10.73 -10.77
CA PRO A 26 12.01 10.89 -11.03
C PRO A 26 11.66 10.90 -12.53
N PHE A 27 12.66 11.02 -13.41
CA PHE A 27 12.46 10.90 -14.86
C PHE A 27 12.49 9.45 -15.36
N LYS A 28 12.96 8.52 -14.51
CA LYS A 28 13.06 7.09 -14.86
C LYS A 28 12.07 6.21 -14.10
N TYR A 29 11.62 6.67 -12.95
CA TYR A 29 10.75 5.89 -12.06
C TYR A 29 9.51 6.68 -11.71
N TYR A 30 8.36 6.05 -11.81
CA TYR A 30 7.15 6.55 -11.17
C TYR A 30 7.22 6.16 -9.70
N THR A 31 7.15 7.14 -8.82
CA THR A 31 7.24 6.91 -7.38
C THR A 31 6.07 7.57 -6.68
N TYR A 32 5.48 6.84 -5.76
CA TYR A 32 4.57 7.35 -4.77
C TYR A 32 5.12 6.96 -3.39
N HIS A 33 5.21 7.90 -2.51
CA HIS A 33 5.61 7.69 -1.13
C HIS A 33 4.81 8.63 -0.24
N ASP A 34 4.17 8.07 0.77
CA ASP A 34 3.44 8.82 1.77
C ASP A 34 3.80 8.27 3.16
N ASP A 35 4.33 9.11 4.01
CA ASP A 35 4.61 8.82 5.41
C ASP A 35 3.60 9.51 6.34
N PHE A 36 2.52 10.04 5.76
CA PHE A 36 1.38 10.59 6.48
C PHE A 36 1.72 11.65 7.54
N PHE A 37 2.69 12.53 7.24
CA PHE A 37 2.86 13.76 8.02
C PHE A 37 1.68 14.72 7.83
N GLU A 38 1.02 14.62 6.69
CA GLU A 38 -0.22 15.31 6.34
C GLU A 38 -1.17 14.31 5.68
N TYR A 39 -2.47 14.59 5.72
CA TYR A 39 -3.47 13.80 5.02
C TYR A 39 -4.27 14.67 4.06
N HIS A 40 -4.26 14.31 2.79
CA HIS A 40 -4.99 14.97 1.74
C HIS A 40 -5.96 14.00 1.05
N ALA A 41 -7.19 13.90 1.55
CA ALA A 41 -8.24 13.06 0.96
C ALA A 41 -8.43 13.31 -0.55
N GLY A 42 -8.10 14.51 -1.02
CA GLY A 42 -8.27 14.92 -2.42
C GLY A 42 -7.42 14.15 -3.45
N ILE A 43 -6.36 13.46 -3.04
CA ILE A 43 -5.54 12.61 -3.93
C ILE A 43 -6.10 11.20 -4.10
N TYR A 44 -7.05 10.81 -3.26
CA TYR A 44 -7.67 9.49 -3.28
C TYR A 44 -9.10 9.55 -3.81
N THR A 45 -9.55 8.47 -4.41
CA THR A 45 -10.95 8.08 -4.44
C THR A 45 -11.19 7.22 -3.22
N ILE A 46 -12.04 7.68 -2.31
CA ILE A 46 -12.38 6.97 -1.09
C ILE A 46 -13.75 6.31 -1.32
N THR A 47 -13.81 5.01 -1.10
CA THR A 47 -15.05 4.24 -1.13
C THR A 47 -15.35 3.77 0.28
N THR A 48 -16.45 4.24 0.84
CA THR A 48 -16.90 3.89 2.18
C THR A 48 -18.21 3.15 2.08
N VAL A 49 -18.32 2.04 2.78
CA VAL A 49 -19.57 1.29 2.96
C VAL A 49 -19.80 1.18 4.46
N GLU A 50 -21.00 1.55 4.88
CA GLU A 50 -21.40 1.57 6.28
C GLU A 50 -22.52 0.54 6.50
N GLY A 51 -22.25 -0.48 7.30
CA GLY A 51 -23.23 -1.50 7.67
C GLY A 51 -24.20 -1.04 8.76
N GLY A 52 -23.86 0.02 9.48
CA GLY A 52 -24.60 0.56 10.63
C GLY A 52 -25.03 2.01 10.49
N SER A 53 -25.05 2.72 11.60
CA SER A 53 -25.40 4.15 11.68
C SER A 53 -24.20 5.04 12.04
N GLY A 54 -23.02 4.48 12.13
CA GLY A 54 -21.77 5.18 12.34
C GLY A 54 -21.26 5.87 11.07
N ALA A 55 -20.02 6.27 11.09
CA ALA A 55 -19.32 6.79 9.92
C ALA A 55 -17.82 6.51 10.07
N ALA A 56 -17.18 6.03 9.02
CA ALA A 56 -15.73 5.93 8.96
C ALA A 56 -15.09 7.32 9.12
N THR A 57 -13.93 7.36 9.74
CA THR A 57 -13.16 8.59 9.89
C THR A 57 -11.70 8.36 9.60
N GLU A 58 -11.07 9.33 8.95
CA GLU A 58 -9.65 9.34 8.66
C GLU A 58 -8.98 10.56 9.29
N ALA A 59 -7.95 10.33 10.05
CA ALA A 59 -7.22 11.39 10.71
C ALA A 59 -5.73 11.07 10.86
N ILE A 60 -4.89 12.09 10.90
CA ILE A 60 -3.51 11.92 11.32
C ILE A 60 -3.50 11.59 12.81
N SER A 61 -2.88 10.46 13.15
CA SER A 61 -2.73 10.05 14.54
C SER A 61 -1.80 11.01 15.30
N SER A 62 -2.23 11.43 16.47
CA SER A 62 -1.41 12.27 17.36
C SER A 62 -0.31 11.50 18.10
N SER A 63 -0.26 10.17 17.97
CA SER A 63 0.62 9.27 18.75
C SER A 63 1.54 8.41 17.89
N GLY A 64 1.95 8.88 16.72
CA GLY A 64 2.87 8.14 15.85
C GLY A 64 4.19 8.88 15.62
N VAL A 65 5.33 8.20 15.72
CA VAL A 65 6.60 8.74 15.24
C VAL A 65 6.67 8.50 13.74
N GLY A 66 6.85 9.56 12.96
CA GLY A 66 7.01 9.50 11.51
C GLY A 66 5.70 9.64 10.73
N GLY A 67 4.62 10.11 11.33
CA GLY A 67 3.30 10.20 10.71
C GLY A 67 2.58 8.85 10.64
N VAL A 68 1.30 8.87 10.92
CA VAL A 68 0.41 7.68 10.86
C VAL A 68 -0.98 8.16 10.47
N LEU A 69 -1.52 7.65 9.38
CA LEU A 69 -2.94 7.76 9.07
C LEU A 69 -3.71 6.73 9.91
N LEU A 70 -4.64 7.20 10.71
CA LEU A 70 -5.60 6.37 11.43
C LEU A 70 -6.90 6.35 10.64
N ILE A 71 -7.34 5.17 10.27
CA ILE A 71 -8.65 4.89 9.70
C ILE A 71 -9.45 4.19 10.78
N THR A 72 -10.65 4.68 11.04
CA THR A 72 -11.53 4.12 12.06
C THR A 72 -12.88 3.88 11.45
N ASN A 73 -13.29 2.62 11.34
CA ASN A 73 -14.66 2.22 11.04
C ASN A 73 -15.50 2.25 12.33
N ASP A 74 -16.81 2.20 12.21
CA ASP A 74 -17.64 1.97 13.39
C ASP A 74 -17.59 0.48 13.83
N ASP A 75 -18.48 0.04 14.68
CA ASP A 75 -18.52 -1.33 15.21
C ASP A 75 -19.56 -2.23 14.51
N ALA A 76 -20.03 -1.84 13.33
CA ALA A 76 -20.95 -2.64 12.55
C ALA A 76 -20.22 -3.65 11.66
N ASP A 77 -20.86 -4.79 11.41
CA ASP A 77 -20.39 -5.77 10.45
C ASP A 77 -20.46 -5.19 9.02
N ASP A 78 -19.54 -5.60 8.17
CA ASP A 78 -19.43 -5.22 6.76
C ASP A 78 -19.05 -3.75 6.49
N ASP A 79 -18.45 -3.06 7.44
CA ASP A 79 -17.89 -1.73 7.22
C ASP A 79 -16.62 -1.81 6.38
N LEU A 80 -16.53 -0.94 5.38
CA LEU A 80 -15.41 -0.83 4.47
C LEU A 80 -14.97 0.63 4.32
N ASP A 81 -13.67 0.86 4.41
CA ASP A 81 -13.06 2.12 4.01
C ASP A 81 -11.85 1.86 3.11
N PHE A 82 -11.93 2.25 1.85
CA PHE A 82 -10.96 1.91 0.83
C PHE A 82 -10.45 3.13 0.07
N PHE A 83 -9.13 3.23 -0.03
CA PHE A 83 -8.40 4.34 -0.64
C PHE A 83 -7.76 3.92 -1.95
N GLN A 84 -8.15 4.54 -3.04
CA GLN A 84 -7.55 4.35 -4.35
C GLN A 84 -6.90 5.66 -4.82
N LEU A 85 -5.66 5.63 -5.26
CA LEU A 85 -5.07 6.79 -5.93
C LEU A 85 -5.89 7.18 -7.16
N LYS A 86 -6.14 8.50 -7.33
CA LYS A 86 -6.89 8.99 -8.48
C LYS A 86 -6.14 8.74 -9.78
N GLY A 87 -6.86 8.20 -10.77
CA GLY A 87 -6.35 7.91 -12.10
C GLY A 87 -5.49 6.65 -12.17
N GLU A 88 -5.01 6.33 -13.37
CA GLU A 88 -4.08 5.24 -13.61
C GLU A 88 -2.67 5.64 -13.18
N SER A 89 -2.41 5.60 -11.88
CA SER A 89 -1.15 6.07 -11.29
C SER A 89 0.03 5.14 -11.58
N PHE A 90 -0.24 3.84 -11.74
CA PHE A 90 0.76 2.81 -12.02
C PHE A 90 0.26 1.87 -13.11
N LYS A 91 1.18 1.37 -13.93
CA LYS A 91 0.89 0.40 -14.97
C LYS A 91 1.96 -0.67 -15.00
N TRP A 92 1.53 -1.91 -15.05
CA TRP A 92 2.41 -3.06 -15.26
C TRP A 92 3.02 -3.02 -16.66
N ASP A 93 4.33 -3.24 -16.73
CA ASP A 93 5.09 -3.29 -17.97
C ASP A 93 6.06 -4.47 -17.89
N SER A 94 6.05 -5.33 -18.90
CA SER A 94 6.91 -6.51 -18.97
C SER A 94 8.41 -6.20 -19.07
N SER A 95 8.79 -4.93 -19.11
CA SER A 95 10.20 -4.48 -19.19
C SER A 95 10.60 -3.65 -17.97
N LYS A 96 9.72 -3.46 -16.99
CA LYS A 96 9.98 -2.59 -15.85
C LYS A 96 9.72 -3.30 -14.53
N ARG A 97 10.67 -3.16 -13.64
CA ARG A 97 10.50 -3.59 -12.25
C ARG A 97 9.52 -2.69 -11.53
N MET A 98 8.76 -3.29 -10.64
CA MET A 98 7.88 -2.59 -9.72
C MET A 98 8.13 -3.07 -8.30
N PHE A 99 8.15 -2.15 -7.36
CA PHE A 99 8.30 -2.43 -5.94
C PHE A 99 7.15 -1.79 -5.18
N PHE A 100 6.55 -2.55 -4.30
CA PHE A 100 5.53 -2.09 -3.37
C PHE A 100 5.94 -2.39 -1.94
N THR A 101 5.70 -1.47 -1.05
CA THR A 101 5.83 -1.69 0.39
C THR A 101 4.78 -0.89 1.14
N SER A 102 4.21 -1.50 2.17
CA SER A 102 3.31 -0.85 3.11
C SER A 102 3.64 -1.26 4.54
N ARG A 103 3.51 -0.32 5.47
CA ARG A 103 3.68 -0.54 6.90
C ARG A 103 2.39 -0.13 7.62
N PHE A 104 1.76 -1.07 8.26
CA PHE A 104 0.47 -0.85 8.91
C PHE A 104 0.32 -1.69 10.16
N LYS A 105 -0.73 -1.43 10.92
CA LYS A 105 -1.22 -2.25 12.03
C LYS A 105 -2.74 -2.13 12.10
N THR A 106 -3.38 -3.10 12.73
CA THR A 106 -4.79 -3.06 13.09
C THR A 106 -4.95 -3.28 14.60
N ASN A 107 -6.04 -2.79 15.15
CA ASN A 107 -6.42 -3.06 16.55
C ASN A 107 -6.94 -4.49 16.74
N ASP A 108 -7.51 -5.10 15.69
CA ASP A 108 -7.92 -6.49 15.70
C ASP A 108 -7.37 -7.24 14.47
N ALA A 109 -6.36 -8.05 14.70
CA ALA A 109 -5.69 -8.81 13.65
C ALA A 109 -6.53 -10.02 13.16
N THR A 110 -7.52 -10.47 13.91
CA THR A 110 -8.35 -11.61 13.56
C THR A 110 -9.60 -11.17 12.78
N GLN A 111 -10.32 -10.17 13.28
CA GLN A 111 -11.63 -9.78 12.74
C GLN A 111 -11.56 -8.71 11.64
N SER A 112 -10.39 -8.16 11.33
CA SER A 112 -10.24 -7.21 10.22
C SER A 112 -10.01 -7.92 8.89
N GLU A 113 -10.59 -7.41 7.82
CA GLU A 113 -10.15 -7.71 6.45
C GLU A 113 -9.29 -6.57 5.93
N ILE A 114 -8.15 -6.89 5.31
CA ILE A 114 -7.18 -5.89 4.86
C ILE A 114 -6.69 -6.24 3.47
N LEU A 115 -6.82 -5.30 2.54
CA LEU A 115 -6.28 -5.40 1.20
C LEU A 115 -5.31 -4.24 0.94
N MET A 116 -4.10 -4.54 0.50
CA MET A 116 -3.08 -3.53 0.17
C MET A 116 -2.24 -3.94 -1.03
N GLY A 117 -2.18 -3.10 -2.04
CA GLY A 117 -1.35 -3.40 -3.21
C GLY A 117 -1.69 -2.55 -4.43
N LEU A 118 -1.59 -3.17 -5.58
CA LEU A 118 -1.85 -2.58 -6.88
C LEU A 118 -2.94 -3.38 -7.57
N GLN A 119 -4.05 -2.75 -7.87
CA GLN A 119 -5.17 -3.36 -8.57
C GLN A 119 -5.80 -2.39 -9.56
N ILE A 120 -6.60 -2.91 -10.46
CA ILE A 120 -7.43 -2.07 -11.33
C ILE A 120 -8.37 -1.22 -10.47
N THR A 121 -8.62 0.02 -10.91
CA THR A 121 -9.55 0.90 -10.21
C THR A 121 -10.96 0.33 -10.28
N ASP A 122 -11.57 0.09 -9.13
CA ASP A 122 -12.90 -0.47 -9.01
C ASP A 122 -13.69 0.21 -7.88
N THR A 123 -15.02 0.11 -7.97
CA THR A 123 -15.96 0.48 -6.90
C THR A 123 -16.25 -0.68 -5.94
N SER A 124 -15.85 -1.91 -6.30
CA SER A 124 -15.94 -3.13 -5.50
C SER A 124 -14.52 -3.60 -5.14
N PRO A 125 -13.83 -2.91 -4.23
CA PRO A 125 -12.40 -3.07 -4.03
C PRO A 125 -11.96 -4.45 -3.53
N LEU A 126 -12.86 -5.24 -2.97
CA LEU A 126 -12.58 -6.60 -2.52
C LEU A 126 -12.85 -7.65 -3.62
N ASP A 127 -13.51 -7.29 -4.72
CA ASP A 127 -13.74 -8.13 -5.89
C ASP A 127 -12.73 -7.78 -6.99
N VAL A 128 -11.46 -8.06 -6.71
CA VAL A 128 -10.34 -7.72 -7.59
C VAL A 128 -10.37 -8.59 -8.84
N THR A 129 -10.27 -7.98 -10.01
CA THR A 129 -10.18 -8.71 -11.28
C THR A 129 -8.76 -8.76 -11.84
N ASP A 130 -7.97 -7.75 -11.56
CA ASP A 130 -6.58 -7.63 -12.01
C ASP A 130 -5.75 -6.92 -10.96
N GLY A 131 -4.71 -7.58 -10.44
CA GLY A 131 -3.85 -6.98 -9.43
C GLY A 131 -2.75 -7.86 -8.89
N ILE A 132 -1.88 -7.25 -8.10
CA ILE A 132 -0.95 -7.90 -7.17
C ILE A 132 -1.11 -7.17 -5.83
N TYR A 133 -1.54 -7.90 -4.83
CA TYR A 133 -1.90 -7.32 -3.55
C TYR A 133 -1.72 -8.30 -2.40
N PHE A 134 -1.60 -7.76 -1.22
CA PHE A 134 -1.73 -8.51 0.03
C PHE A 134 -3.18 -8.52 0.45
N LEU A 135 -3.69 -9.69 0.77
CA LEU A 135 -5.02 -9.90 1.30
C LEU A 135 -4.93 -10.63 2.64
N LYS A 136 -5.50 -10.06 3.66
CA LYS A 136 -5.74 -10.70 4.95
C LYS A 136 -7.27 -10.81 5.10
N VAL A 137 -7.78 -12.02 5.10
CA VAL A 137 -9.23 -12.26 5.23
C VAL A 137 -9.69 -12.21 6.69
N ASP A 138 -10.96 -11.92 6.90
CA ASP A 138 -11.58 -12.04 8.21
C ASP A 138 -11.44 -13.45 8.78
N GLY A 139 -11.26 -13.57 10.10
CA GLY A 139 -11.05 -14.84 10.79
C GLY A 139 -9.62 -15.41 10.71
N ASP A 140 -8.73 -14.85 9.88
CA ASP A 140 -7.31 -15.22 9.80
C ASP A 140 -6.42 -14.11 10.35
N THR A 141 -5.20 -14.44 10.74
CA THR A 141 -4.16 -13.48 11.13
C THR A 141 -3.02 -13.37 10.13
N GLN A 142 -3.02 -14.20 9.10
CA GLN A 142 -1.92 -14.33 8.15
C GLN A 142 -2.32 -13.71 6.81
N PRO A 143 -1.64 -12.67 6.36
CA PRO A 143 -1.87 -12.13 5.03
C PRO A 143 -1.30 -13.05 3.95
N ASP A 144 -1.98 -13.10 2.83
CA ASP A 144 -1.55 -13.77 1.60
C ASP A 144 -1.07 -12.74 0.58
N LEU A 145 -0.12 -13.11 -0.28
CA LEU A 145 0.16 -12.37 -1.50
C LEU A 145 -0.62 -13.01 -2.65
N VAL A 146 -1.48 -12.22 -3.29
CA VAL A 146 -2.38 -12.66 -4.35
C VAL A 146 -2.01 -12.00 -5.67
N ILE A 147 -2.07 -12.76 -6.75
CA ILE A 147 -1.95 -12.27 -8.12
C ILE A 147 -3.18 -12.72 -8.89
N GLU A 148 -3.92 -11.77 -9.43
CA GLU A 148 -5.09 -12.00 -10.26
C GLU A 148 -4.97 -11.34 -11.62
N LYS A 149 -5.54 -11.99 -12.63
CA LYS A 149 -5.63 -11.46 -13.98
C LYS A 149 -6.88 -11.97 -14.68
N ASP A 150 -7.62 -11.04 -15.31
CA ASP A 150 -8.86 -11.35 -16.05
C ASP A 150 -9.89 -12.10 -15.17
N ASN A 151 -9.97 -11.77 -13.89
CA ASN A 151 -10.80 -12.46 -12.89
C ASN A 151 -10.44 -13.95 -12.73
N ASP A 152 -9.18 -14.29 -13.00
CA ASP A 152 -8.66 -15.64 -12.78
C ASP A 152 -7.54 -15.59 -11.75
N PHE A 153 -7.70 -16.35 -10.69
CA PHE A 153 -6.77 -16.43 -9.59
C PHE A 153 -5.49 -17.14 -10.04
N GLY A 154 -4.43 -16.37 -10.30
CA GLY A 154 -3.23 -16.90 -10.93
C GLY A 154 -2.23 -17.55 -9.97
N LEU A 155 -1.87 -16.87 -8.90
CA LEU A 155 -0.87 -17.33 -7.93
C LEU A 155 -1.09 -16.66 -6.59
N SER A 156 -0.91 -17.44 -5.53
CA SER A 156 -0.82 -16.88 -4.18
C SER A 156 0.36 -17.45 -3.41
N VAL A 157 0.94 -16.61 -2.55
CA VAL A 157 1.83 -17.06 -1.47
C VAL A 157 0.99 -16.99 -0.20
N LEU A 158 0.63 -18.15 0.30
CA LEU A 158 -0.27 -18.29 1.43
C LEU A 158 0.48 -18.21 2.76
N GLU A 159 -0.26 -17.78 3.79
CA GLU A 159 0.18 -17.85 5.18
C GLU A 159 1.52 -17.15 5.45
N MET A 160 1.60 -15.88 5.10
CA MET A 160 2.75 -15.05 5.49
C MET A 160 2.82 -14.94 7.03
N SER A 161 3.76 -14.18 7.54
CA SER A 161 3.92 -14.03 8.99
C SER A 161 2.64 -13.50 9.65
N ALA A 162 2.18 -14.18 10.70
CA ALA A 162 0.97 -13.79 11.41
C ALA A 162 1.08 -12.37 11.99
N MET A 163 0.02 -11.62 11.86
CA MET A 163 -0.16 -10.31 12.47
C MET A 163 -0.58 -10.46 13.94
N ALA A 164 -0.34 -9.42 14.72
CA ALA A 164 -0.83 -9.31 16.09
C ALA A 164 -1.46 -7.94 16.30
N ASN A 165 -2.45 -7.87 17.19
CA ASN A 165 -3.14 -6.63 17.52
C ASN A 165 -2.15 -5.53 17.90
N ASP A 166 -2.39 -4.32 17.43
CA ASP A 166 -1.60 -3.12 17.71
C ASP A 166 -0.10 -3.22 17.36
N THR A 167 0.28 -4.21 16.56
CA THR A 167 1.67 -4.43 16.17
C THR A 167 1.89 -4.10 14.71
N PHE A 168 2.82 -3.19 14.42
CA PHE A 168 3.17 -2.84 13.05
C PHE A 168 3.81 -4.01 12.31
N VAL A 169 3.31 -4.28 11.13
CA VAL A 169 3.91 -5.17 10.14
C VAL A 169 4.33 -4.36 8.91
N THR A 170 5.32 -4.86 8.20
CA THR A 170 5.72 -4.32 6.90
C THR A 170 5.65 -5.43 5.87
N LEU A 171 4.86 -5.24 4.84
CA LEU A 171 4.72 -6.15 3.72
C LEU A 171 5.29 -5.51 2.47
N SER A 172 6.02 -6.30 1.69
CA SER A 172 6.65 -5.83 0.46
C SER A 172 6.63 -6.92 -0.61
N PHE A 173 6.46 -6.50 -1.85
CA PHE A 173 6.71 -7.37 -2.99
C PHE A 173 7.51 -6.63 -4.07
N GLU A 174 8.23 -7.40 -4.88
CA GLU A 174 8.92 -6.93 -6.08
C GLU A 174 8.42 -7.73 -7.27
N TYR A 175 8.05 -7.03 -8.32
CA TYR A 175 7.83 -7.61 -9.64
C TYR A 175 9.09 -7.42 -10.48
N ASP A 176 9.70 -8.52 -10.92
CA ASP A 176 10.85 -8.56 -11.81
C ASP A 176 10.41 -9.25 -13.12
N PRO A 177 10.26 -8.50 -14.23
CA PRO A 177 9.75 -9.00 -15.49
C PRO A 177 10.69 -9.98 -16.20
#